data_7ddf5f9cc17adde3eb542c0118d4588b
#
_entry.id   7ddf5f9cc17adde3eb542c0118d4588b
#
_cell.length_a   1.000
_cell.length_b   1.000
_cell.length_c   1.000
_cell.angle_alpha   90.00
_cell.angle_beta   90.00
_cell.angle_gamma   90.00
#
_symmetry.space_group_name_H-M   'P 1'
#
loop_
_entity.id
_entity.type
_entity.pdbx_description
1 polymer ?
#
loop_
_entity_poly.entity_id
_entity_poly.type
_entity_poly.pdbx_seq_one_letter_code
_entity_poly.pdbx_strand_id
1 'polypeptide(L)'
;RIKIFMVISPLKLNLDTVNLTDEQFYQLCQKNSDLQFERTATGELIIMPPVGGESGNREAEFIIDLVIWNRQTKLGYTFSSSTIFKLPNGADRSPDAAWIKKERWEALTPEQRRKFPPIAPDFVIELRSATDSLENLRQKMQEYMDAGVKLGWLINPQQQQVEIYRLGQDVELRNLPTELLGEDILPGFSLSLDCY
;
A
#
# COMPACT_ATOMS: atom_id res chain seq x y z
N ARG A 1 -3.78 38.06 -11.30
CA ARG A 1 -3.90 37.11 -10.16
C ARG A 1 -3.24 35.80 -10.59
N ILE A 2 -2.04 35.54 -10.06
CA ILE A 2 -1.35 34.25 -10.26
C ILE A 2 -2.12 33.22 -9.40
N LYS A 3 -2.81 32.27 -10.05
CA LYS A 3 -3.33 31.09 -9.36
C LYS A 3 -2.13 30.18 -9.08
N ILE A 4 -1.62 30.22 -7.86
CA ILE A 4 -0.67 29.21 -7.39
C ILE A 4 -1.52 27.96 -7.12
N PHE A 5 -1.49 27.00 -8.06
CA PHE A 5 -1.93 25.64 -7.78
C PHE A 5 -0.84 25.00 -6.92
N MET A 6 -1.07 24.94 -5.61
CA MET A 6 -0.24 24.16 -4.73
C MET A 6 -0.58 22.69 -4.99
N VAL A 7 0.22 22.01 -5.81
CA VAL A 7 0.17 20.57 -5.97
C VAL A 7 0.74 19.99 -4.69
N ILE A 8 -0.10 19.38 -3.86
CA ILE A 8 0.32 18.74 -2.61
C ILE A 8 0.81 17.34 -2.97
N SER A 9 2.08 17.20 -3.26
CA SER A 9 2.77 15.92 -3.46
C SER A 9 3.28 15.37 -2.13
N PRO A 10 3.56 14.05 -2.01
CA PRO A 10 4.27 13.52 -0.85
C PRO A 10 5.56 14.28 -0.58
N LEU A 11 5.77 14.71 0.66
CA LEU A 11 6.98 15.40 1.08
C LEU A 11 8.04 14.39 1.50
N LYS A 12 9.19 14.39 0.82
CA LYS A 12 10.34 13.55 1.16
C LYS A 12 11.36 14.35 1.96
N LEU A 13 11.75 13.83 3.11
CA LEU A 13 12.80 14.40 3.95
C LEU A 13 13.97 13.43 3.99
N ASN A 14 15.14 13.89 3.55
CA ASN A 14 16.38 13.15 3.72
C ASN A 14 16.82 13.27 5.19
N LEU A 15 16.95 12.13 5.87
CA LEU A 15 17.36 12.02 7.25
C LEU A 15 18.70 11.30 7.42
N ASP A 16 19.54 11.25 6.39
CA ASP A 16 20.82 10.51 6.38
C ASP A 16 21.72 10.86 7.58
N THR A 17 21.60 12.08 8.09
CA THR A 17 22.38 12.55 9.25
C THR A 17 21.77 12.19 10.61
N VAL A 18 20.52 11.72 10.65
CA VAL A 18 19.76 11.48 11.91
C VAL A 18 19.50 10.00 12.17
N ASN A 19 19.40 9.17 11.15
CA ASN A 19 19.15 7.73 11.23
C ASN A 19 18.14 7.32 12.31
N LEU A 20 16.83 7.47 12.04
CA LEU A 20 15.78 7.06 12.97
C LEU A 20 15.79 5.54 13.18
N THR A 21 15.90 5.11 14.42
CA THR A 21 15.63 3.71 14.79
C THR A 21 14.15 3.39 14.59
N ASP A 22 13.79 2.10 14.55
CA ASP A 22 12.39 1.67 14.42
C ASP A 22 11.51 2.20 15.57
N GLU A 23 12.03 2.22 16.78
CA GLU A 23 11.31 2.78 17.93
C GLU A 23 11.13 4.29 17.81
N GLN A 24 12.16 5.02 17.34
CA GLN A 24 12.05 6.47 17.12
C GLN A 24 11.06 6.79 16.01
N PHE A 25 11.05 6.01 14.92
CA PHE A 25 10.07 6.16 13.85
C PHE A 25 8.64 5.88 14.36
N TYR A 26 8.45 4.79 15.12
CA TYR A 26 7.17 4.49 15.75
C TYR A 26 6.69 5.63 16.65
N GLN A 27 7.56 6.16 17.52
CA GLN A 27 7.23 7.29 18.40
C GLN A 27 6.94 8.58 17.63
N LEU A 28 7.64 8.83 16.51
CA LEU A 28 7.36 9.95 15.61
C LEU A 28 5.92 9.87 15.08
N CYS A 29 5.53 8.70 14.55
CA CYS A 29 4.16 8.48 14.05
C CYS A 29 3.12 8.65 15.16
N GLN A 30 3.37 8.09 16.36
CA GLN A 30 2.42 8.19 17.48
C GLN A 30 2.22 9.64 17.97
N LYS A 31 3.29 10.44 17.97
CA LYS A 31 3.23 11.84 18.42
C LYS A 31 2.69 12.80 17.38
N ASN A 32 2.59 12.38 16.12
CA ASN A 32 2.08 13.17 15.00
C ASN A 32 0.95 12.38 14.30
N SER A 33 -0.05 11.96 15.07
CA SER A 33 -1.16 11.11 14.60
C SER A 33 -2.01 11.72 13.49
N ASP A 34 -1.89 13.03 13.27
CA ASP A 34 -2.57 13.76 12.21
C ASP A 34 -1.86 13.64 10.84
N LEU A 35 -0.66 13.05 10.83
CA LEU A 35 0.15 12.85 9.62
C LEU A 35 0.30 11.36 9.33
N GLN A 36 0.32 11.04 8.05
CA GLN A 36 0.63 9.70 7.57
C GLN A 36 2.08 9.66 7.09
N PHE A 37 2.85 8.71 7.61
CA PHE A 37 4.27 8.58 7.32
C PHE A 37 4.58 7.25 6.66
N GLU A 38 5.57 7.27 5.78
CA GLU A 38 6.33 6.10 5.36
C GLU A 38 7.83 6.37 5.56
N ARG A 39 8.63 5.32 5.56
CA ARG A 39 10.08 5.42 5.58
C ARG A 39 10.67 4.48 4.52
N THR A 40 11.59 4.99 3.68
CA THR A 40 12.29 4.16 2.70
C THR A 40 13.29 3.23 3.37
N ALA A 41 13.76 2.21 2.64
CA ALA A 41 14.85 1.34 3.10
C ALA A 41 16.16 2.09 3.37
N THR A 42 16.36 3.25 2.72
CA THR A 42 17.52 4.14 2.93
C THR A 42 17.32 5.13 4.07
N GLY A 43 16.15 5.13 4.74
CA GLY A 43 15.87 5.99 5.89
C GLY A 43 15.23 7.34 5.58
N GLU A 44 14.90 7.64 4.30
CA GLU A 44 14.14 8.85 3.97
C GLU A 44 12.74 8.79 4.58
N LEU A 45 12.30 9.88 5.19
CA LEU A 45 10.94 10.03 5.70
C LEU A 45 10.05 10.59 4.60
N ILE A 46 8.91 9.93 4.38
CA ILE A 46 7.89 10.38 3.43
C ILE A 46 6.64 10.76 4.23
N ILE A 47 6.17 11.99 4.03
CA ILE A 47 4.92 12.48 4.61
C ILE A 47 3.88 12.51 3.50
N MET A 48 2.82 11.72 3.69
CA MET A 48 1.74 11.56 2.71
C MET A 48 0.71 12.68 2.88
N PRO A 49 0.30 13.35 1.79
CA PRO A 49 -0.80 14.29 1.84
C PRO A 49 -2.15 13.56 1.94
N PRO A 50 -3.21 14.22 2.41
CA PRO A 50 -4.56 13.68 2.30
C PRO A 50 -4.95 13.51 0.83
N VAL A 51 -5.72 12.46 0.54
CA VAL A 51 -6.22 12.18 -0.81
C VAL A 51 -7.51 12.97 -1.11
N GLY A 52 -7.81 13.17 -2.39
CA GLY A 52 -9.07 13.74 -2.84
C GLY A 52 -10.26 12.79 -2.66
N GLY A 53 -11.48 13.33 -2.69
CA GLY A 53 -12.71 12.56 -2.46
C GLY A 53 -12.90 11.38 -3.39
N GLU A 54 -12.55 11.50 -4.68
CA GLU A 54 -12.65 10.39 -5.63
C GLU A 54 -11.69 9.24 -5.30
N SER A 55 -10.43 9.54 -4.98
CA SER A 55 -9.45 8.53 -4.56
C SER A 55 -9.88 7.86 -3.26
N GLY A 56 -10.32 8.64 -2.27
CA GLY A 56 -10.78 8.08 -1.00
C GLY A 56 -12.03 7.20 -1.14
N ASN A 57 -12.96 7.54 -2.05
CA ASN A 57 -14.12 6.69 -2.32
C ASN A 57 -13.71 5.36 -2.94
N ARG A 58 -12.84 5.37 -3.95
CA ARG A 58 -12.34 4.15 -4.61
C ARG A 58 -11.56 3.25 -3.65
N GLU A 59 -10.69 3.85 -2.85
CA GLU A 59 -9.95 3.12 -1.80
C GLU A 59 -10.90 2.41 -0.83
N ALA A 60 -11.96 3.11 -0.40
CA ALA A 60 -12.97 2.52 0.48
C ALA A 60 -13.69 1.34 -0.18
N GLU A 61 -14.06 1.44 -1.47
CA GLU A 61 -14.70 0.35 -2.22
C GLU A 61 -13.78 -0.88 -2.32
N PHE A 62 -12.49 -0.69 -2.66
CA PHE A 62 -11.53 -1.82 -2.72
C PHE A 62 -11.37 -2.51 -1.37
N ILE A 63 -11.30 -1.74 -0.29
CA ILE A 63 -11.20 -2.30 1.07
C ILE A 63 -12.49 -3.05 1.43
N ILE A 64 -13.66 -2.51 1.09
CA ILE A 64 -14.95 -3.15 1.38
C ILE A 64 -15.04 -4.51 0.68
N ASP A 65 -14.74 -4.59 -0.61
CA ASP A 65 -14.80 -5.83 -1.38
C ASP A 65 -13.85 -6.89 -0.81
N LEU A 66 -12.60 -6.48 -0.51
CA LEU A 66 -11.62 -7.35 0.11
C LEU A 66 -12.06 -7.85 1.50
N VAL A 67 -12.68 -6.98 2.30
CA VAL A 67 -13.21 -7.33 3.63
C VAL A 67 -14.41 -8.28 3.52
N ILE A 68 -15.33 -8.03 2.59
CA ILE A 68 -16.51 -8.90 2.38
C ILE A 68 -16.07 -10.30 2.00
N TRP A 69 -15.17 -10.42 1.00
CA TRP A 69 -14.59 -11.71 0.61
C TRP A 69 -13.90 -12.40 1.79
N ASN A 70 -13.04 -11.68 2.53
CA ASN A 70 -12.29 -12.26 3.65
C ASN A 70 -13.19 -12.68 4.81
N ARG A 71 -14.31 -11.98 5.06
CA ARG A 71 -15.30 -12.38 6.08
C ARG A 71 -16.01 -13.70 5.73
N GLN A 72 -16.22 -13.95 4.44
CA GLN A 72 -16.81 -15.20 3.96
C GLN A 72 -15.83 -16.36 4.02
N THR A 73 -14.60 -16.13 3.58
CA THR A 73 -13.58 -17.17 3.46
C THR A 73 -12.79 -17.40 4.75
N LYS A 74 -12.59 -16.37 5.55
CA LYS A 74 -11.79 -16.36 6.81
C LYS A 74 -10.34 -16.84 6.60
N LEU A 75 -9.78 -16.60 5.41
CA LEU A 75 -8.45 -17.05 5.02
C LEU A 75 -7.31 -16.15 5.55
N GLY A 76 -7.62 -14.92 6.02
CA GLY A 76 -6.59 -14.00 6.48
C GLY A 76 -7.14 -12.75 7.16
N TYR A 77 -6.36 -11.70 7.07
CA TYR A 77 -6.64 -10.40 7.67
C TYR A 77 -6.45 -9.30 6.63
N THR A 78 -7.38 -8.34 6.61
CA THR A 78 -7.37 -7.17 5.73
C THR A 78 -6.92 -5.93 6.48
N PHE A 79 -6.21 -5.04 5.80
CA PHE A 79 -5.63 -3.83 6.39
C PHE A 79 -5.89 -2.64 5.48
N SER A 80 -6.15 -1.48 6.10
CA SER A 80 -6.35 -0.20 5.42
C SER A 80 -5.04 0.56 5.24
N SER A 81 -5.09 1.65 4.47
CA SER A 81 -3.99 2.59 4.22
C SER A 81 -3.38 3.23 5.47
N SER A 82 -4.03 3.11 6.63
CA SER A 82 -3.47 3.59 7.92
C SER A 82 -2.53 2.58 8.59
N THR A 83 -2.34 1.40 8.00
CA THR A 83 -1.49 0.35 8.56
C THR A 83 -0.10 0.40 7.95
N ILE A 84 0.91 0.60 8.77
CA ILE A 84 2.32 0.56 8.36
C ILE A 84 2.87 -0.85 8.57
N PHE A 85 3.52 -1.41 7.55
CA PHE A 85 4.24 -2.68 7.60
C PHE A 85 5.74 -2.43 7.55
N LYS A 86 6.48 -3.08 8.45
CA LYS A 86 7.94 -3.10 8.40
C LYS A 86 8.39 -4.19 7.45
N LEU A 87 8.92 -3.79 6.29
CA LEU A 87 9.41 -4.72 5.27
C LEU A 87 10.79 -5.28 5.63
N PRO A 88 11.16 -6.46 5.08
CA PRO A 88 12.46 -7.10 5.36
C PRO A 88 13.69 -6.25 4.97
N ASN A 89 13.55 -5.35 3.98
CA ASN A 89 14.61 -4.44 3.56
C ASN A 89 14.80 -3.23 4.50
N GLY A 90 13.96 -3.10 5.53
CA GLY A 90 14.00 -1.99 6.49
C GLY A 90 13.05 -0.83 6.17
N ALA A 91 12.35 -0.84 5.04
CA ALA A 91 11.32 0.15 4.74
C ALA A 91 10.08 -0.04 5.63
N ASP A 92 9.39 1.05 5.88
CA ASP A 92 8.07 1.08 6.51
C ASP A 92 7.07 1.61 5.48
N ARG A 93 6.15 0.75 5.05
CA ARG A 93 5.21 1.04 3.96
C ARG A 93 3.77 0.85 4.36
N SER A 94 2.91 1.69 3.81
CA SER A 94 1.46 1.70 4.03
C SER A 94 0.75 1.60 2.68
N PRO A 95 0.40 0.38 2.20
CA PRO A 95 -0.38 0.23 0.97
C PRO A 95 -1.84 0.66 1.19
N ASP A 96 -2.51 1.11 0.13
CA ASP A 96 -3.91 1.57 0.20
C ASP A 96 -4.85 0.46 0.67
N ALA A 97 -4.59 -0.79 0.28
CA ALA A 97 -5.19 -1.96 0.87
C ALA A 97 -4.18 -3.11 0.93
N ALA A 98 -4.27 -3.93 1.96
CA ALA A 98 -3.42 -5.12 2.09
C ALA A 98 -4.17 -6.30 2.68
N TRP A 99 -3.64 -7.50 2.39
CA TRP A 99 -4.11 -8.73 3.00
C TRP A 99 -2.94 -9.63 3.37
N ILE A 100 -3.07 -10.29 4.52
CA ILE A 100 -2.08 -11.26 5.03
C ILE A 100 -2.80 -12.56 5.34
N LYS A 101 -2.22 -13.66 4.88
CA LYS A 101 -2.69 -15.02 5.17
C LYS A 101 -2.74 -15.28 6.67
N LYS A 102 -3.78 -15.95 7.12
CA LYS A 102 -4.09 -16.16 8.54
C LYS A 102 -2.91 -16.71 9.33
N GLU A 103 -2.30 -17.78 8.85
CA GLU A 103 -1.20 -18.44 9.56
C GLU A 103 0.03 -17.53 9.72
N ARG A 104 0.29 -16.67 8.72
CA ARG A 104 1.42 -15.72 8.77
C ARG A 104 1.16 -14.61 9.80
N TRP A 105 -0.07 -14.08 9.81
CA TRP A 105 -0.46 -13.06 10.79
C TRP A 105 -0.47 -13.62 12.22
N GLU A 106 -1.04 -14.79 12.42
CA GLU A 106 -1.15 -15.43 13.74
C GLU A 106 0.20 -15.89 14.30
N ALA A 107 1.21 -16.10 13.45
CA ALA A 107 2.58 -16.40 13.87
C ALA A 107 3.31 -15.19 14.49
N LEU A 108 2.83 -13.97 14.27
CA LEU A 108 3.38 -12.77 14.91
C LEU A 108 2.99 -12.73 16.38
N THR A 109 3.92 -12.24 17.22
CA THR A 109 3.63 -12.02 18.64
C THR A 109 2.57 -10.92 18.83
N PRO A 110 1.84 -10.90 19.96
CA PRO A 110 0.90 -9.82 20.25
C PRO A 110 1.53 -8.43 20.24
N GLU A 111 2.80 -8.30 20.61
CA GLU A 111 3.53 -7.03 20.56
C GLU A 111 3.79 -6.59 19.11
N GLN A 112 4.27 -7.50 18.26
CA GLN A 112 4.49 -7.23 16.83
C GLN A 112 3.20 -6.81 16.13
N ARG A 113 2.07 -7.44 16.45
CA ARG A 113 0.76 -7.08 15.89
C ARG A 113 0.23 -5.73 16.35
N ARG A 114 0.64 -5.24 17.52
CA ARG A 114 0.20 -3.94 18.06
C ARG A 114 0.99 -2.75 17.57
N LYS A 115 2.23 -2.96 17.14
CA LYS A 115 3.09 -1.92 16.53
C LYS A 115 3.04 -2.01 15.00
N PHE A 116 4.09 -1.60 14.32
CA PHE A 116 4.24 -1.82 12.89
C PHE A 116 4.71 -3.26 12.66
N PRO A 117 3.83 -4.15 12.16
CA PRO A 117 4.16 -5.56 12.09
C PRO A 117 5.32 -5.82 11.13
N PRO A 118 6.35 -6.59 11.56
CA PRO A 118 7.52 -6.90 10.75
C PRO A 118 7.20 -8.03 9.75
N ILE A 119 6.36 -7.72 8.77
CA ILE A 119 5.88 -8.68 7.78
C ILE A 119 5.52 -7.95 6.49
N ALA A 120 5.95 -8.48 5.34
CA ALA A 120 5.39 -8.08 4.05
C ALA A 120 4.01 -8.74 3.87
N PRO A 121 2.96 -8.01 3.44
CA PRO A 121 1.67 -8.60 3.09
C PRO A 121 1.80 -9.67 2.00
N ASP A 122 0.79 -10.54 1.88
CA ASP A 122 0.70 -11.47 0.75
C ASP A 122 0.12 -10.80 -0.49
N PHE A 123 -0.75 -9.79 -0.27
CA PHE A 123 -1.41 -9.02 -1.32
C PHE A 123 -1.46 -7.53 -0.96
N VAL A 124 -1.27 -6.66 -1.95
CA VAL A 124 -1.35 -5.20 -1.82
C VAL A 124 -2.09 -4.57 -3.00
N ILE A 125 -2.77 -3.45 -2.74
CA ILE A 125 -3.31 -2.53 -3.75
C ILE A 125 -2.68 -1.16 -3.51
N GLU A 126 -2.23 -0.51 -4.59
CA GLU A 126 -1.88 0.90 -4.63
C GLU A 126 -2.78 1.59 -5.68
N LEU A 127 -3.39 2.69 -5.30
CA LEU A 127 -4.24 3.51 -6.16
C LEU A 127 -3.53 4.83 -6.46
N ARG A 128 -3.20 5.07 -7.71
CA ARG A 128 -2.57 6.32 -8.12
C ARG A 128 -3.51 7.50 -7.97
N SER A 129 -3.19 8.43 -7.07
CA SER A 129 -3.86 9.71 -6.93
C SER A 129 -3.38 10.71 -8.01
N ALA A 130 -4.08 11.83 -8.13
CA ALA A 130 -3.75 12.86 -9.14
C ALA A 130 -2.34 13.46 -8.98
N THR A 131 -1.78 13.41 -7.78
CA THR A 131 -0.49 14.02 -7.43
C THR A 131 0.66 13.02 -7.36
N ASP A 132 0.39 11.72 -7.52
CA ASP A 132 1.40 10.69 -7.41
C ASP A 132 2.23 10.55 -8.69
N SER A 133 3.54 10.41 -8.51
CA SER A 133 4.43 9.98 -9.57
C SER A 133 4.23 8.49 -9.84
N LEU A 134 3.86 8.14 -11.09
CA LEU A 134 3.73 6.74 -11.50
C LEU A 134 5.05 5.98 -11.33
N GLU A 135 6.18 6.63 -11.62
CA GLU A 135 7.50 6.01 -11.45
C GLU A 135 7.79 5.67 -9.99
N ASN A 136 7.47 6.56 -9.04
CA ASN A 136 7.65 6.28 -7.62
C ASN A 136 6.75 5.13 -7.15
N LEU A 137 5.51 5.05 -7.66
CA LEU A 137 4.60 3.94 -7.34
C LEU A 137 5.10 2.61 -7.92
N ARG A 138 5.63 2.60 -9.15
CA ARG A 138 6.25 1.41 -9.73
C ARG A 138 7.46 0.93 -8.92
N GLN A 139 8.29 1.85 -8.46
CA GLN A 139 9.41 1.53 -7.56
C GLN A 139 8.92 0.95 -6.23
N LYS A 140 7.85 1.51 -5.65
CA LYS A 140 7.20 1.00 -4.44
C LYS A 140 6.63 -0.40 -4.67
N MET A 141 5.97 -0.65 -5.80
CA MET A 141 5.46 -1.98 -6.16
C MET A 141 6.59 -2.99 -6.32
N GLN A 142 7.70 -2.62 -6.96
CA GLN A 142 8.88 -3.49 -7.06
C GLN A 142 9.47 -3.79 -5.68
N GLU A 143 9.55 -2.79 -4.79
CA GLU A 143 10.00 -2.98 -3.41
C GLU A 143 9.10 -3.99 -2.67
N TYR A 144 7.78 -3.97 -2.89
CA TYR A 144 6.87 -4.98 -2.35
C TYR A 144 7.16 -6.38 -2.87
N MET A 145 7.39 -6.53 -4.18
CA MET A 145 7.75 -7.83 -4.77
C MET A 145 9.07 -8.35 -4.20
N ASP A 146 10.09 -7.51 -4.11
CA ASP A 146 11.41 -7.85 -3.54
C ASP A 146 11.30 -8.20 -2.04
N ALA A 147 10.33 -7.64 -1.33
CA ALA A 147 10.02 -7.97 0.06
C ALA A 147 9.21 -9.26 0.24
N GLY A 148 8.78 -9.89 -0.86
CA GLY A 148 8.06 -11.17 -0.85
C GLY A 148 6.53 -11.06 -0.89
N VAL A 149 5.97 -9.89 -1.24
CA VAL A 149 4.56 -9.77 -1.63
C VAL A 149 4.32 -10.66 -2.85
N LYS A 150 3.23 -11.41 -2.85
CA LYS A 150 2.97 -12.43 -3.89
C LYS A 150 2.15 -11.92 -5.05
N LEU A 151 1.21 -11.02 -4.76
CA LEU A 151 0.33 -10.39 -5.74
C LEU A 151 0.14 -8.93 -5.35
N GLY A 152 0.24 -8.04 -6.32
CA GLY A 152 0.00 -6.61 -6.13
C GLY A 152 -0.68 -5.98 -7.34
N TRP A 153 -1.55 -5.01 -7.10
CA TRP A 153 -2.21 -4.25 -8.14
C TRP A 153 -1.90 -2.76 -7.99
N LEU A 154 -1.38 -2.16 -9.06
CA LEU A 154 -1.22 -0.71 -9.19
C LEU A 154 -2.32 -0.19 -10.13
N ILE A 155 -3.34 0.41 -9.55
CA ILE A 155 -4.49 0.95 -10.28
C ILE A 155 -4.19 2.39 -10.67
N ASN A 156 -4.26 2.68 -11.98
CA ASN A 156 -3.92 3.97 -12.55
C ASN A 156 -5.12 4.57 -13.32
N PRO A 157 -6.03 5.29 -12.63
CA PRO A 157 -7.20 5.90 -13.25
C PRO A 157 -6.85 6.91 -14.34
N GLN A 158 -5.73 7.63 -14.19
CA GLN A 158 -5.31 8.67 -15.16
C GLN A 158 -4.99 8.10 -16.55
N GLN A 159 -4.52 6.86 -16.61
CA GLN A 159 -4.22 6.16 -17.87
C GLN A 159 -5.24 5.09 -18.21
N GLN A 160 -6.30 4.93 -17.41
CA GLN A 160 -7.30 3.88 -17.56
C GLN A 160 -6.65 2.49 -17.65
N GLN A 161 -5.70 2.21 -16.72
CA GLN A 161 -4.90 1.00 -16.72
C GLN A 161 -4.70 0.46 -15.31
N VAL A 162 -4.37 -0.81 -15.23
CA VAL A 162 -3.88 -1.49 -14.02
C VAL A 162 -2.64 -2.30 -14.36
N GLU A 163 -1.64 -2.23 -13.49
CA GLU A 163 -0.44 -3.05 -13.53
C GLU A 163 -0.58 -4.17 -12.50
N ILE A 164 -0.44 -5.41 -12.93
CA ILE A 164 -0.54 -6.60 -12.07
C ILE A 164 0.87 -7.15 -11.86
N TYR A 165 1.28 -7.16 -10.60
CA TYR A 165 2.57 -7.64 -10.15
C TYR A 165 2.40 -9.01 -9.50
N ARG A 166 3.18 -9.99 -9.96
CA ARG A 166 3.26 -11.34 -9.38
C ARG A 166 4.70 -11.65 -9.03
N LEU A 167 4.92 -12.23 -7.88
CA LEU A 167 6.28 -12.56 -7.44
C LEU A 167 7.01 -13.43 -8.48
N GLY A 168 8.15 -12.94 -8.96
CA GLY A 168 9.00 -13.65 -9.91
C GLY A 168 8.49 -13.67 -11.35
N GLN A 169 7.54 -12.81 -11.72
CA GLN A 169 7.00 -12.70 -13.07
C GLN A 169 7.11 -11.26 -13.58
N ASP A 170 7.05 -11.11 -14.90
CA ASP A 170 6.95 -9.80 -15.53
C ASP A 170 5.61 -9.13 -15.21
N VAL A 171 5.61 -7.80 -15.16
CA VAL A 171 4.41 -7.01 -14.90
C VAL A 171 3.43 -7.14 -16.06
N GLU A 172 2.20 -7.51 -15.74
CA GLU A 172 1.10 -7.55 -16.71
C GLU A 172 0.36 -6.21 -16.71
N LEU A 173 0.16 -5.61 -17.87
CA LEU A 173 -0.62 -4.38 -18.04
C LEU A 173 -2.00 -4.72 -18.63
N ARG A 174 -3.05 -4.20 -17.99
CA ARG A 174 -4.44 -4.28 -18.51
C ARG A 174 -5.05 -2.90 -18.65
N ASN A 175 -5.87 -2.72 -19.69
CA ASN A 175 -6.69 -1.53 -19.86
C ASN A 175 -8.04 -1.71 -19.14
N LEU A 176 -8.61 -0.62 -18.67
CA LEU A 176 -9.96 -0.59 -18.11
C LEU A 176 -11.02 -0.47 -19.22
N PRO A 177 -12.24 -1.01 -19.06
CA PRO A 177 -12.67 -1.77 -17.88
C PRO A 177 -12.07 -3.17 -17.84
N THR A 178 -11.88 -3.72 -16.65
CA THR A 178 -11.34 -5.08 -16.47
C THR A 178 -11.80 -5.69 -15.16
N GLU A 179 -11.74 -7.01 -15.09
CA GLU A 179 -11.89 -7.76 -13.84
C GLU A 179 -10.52 -8.28 -13.40
N LEU A 180 -10.15 -8.01 -12.15
CA LEU A 180 -8.93 -8.51 -11.52
C LEU A 180 -9.27 -9.71 -10.66
N LEU A 181 -8.44 -10.74 -10.74
CA LEU A 181 -8.62 -11.98 -9.98
C LEU A 181 -7.57 -12.09 -8.88
N GLY A 182 -7.98 -12.53 -7.70
CA GLY A 182 -7.09 -12.79 -6.57
C GLY A 182 -6.21 -14.03 -6.73
N GLU A 183 -6.41 -14.79 -7.80
CA GLU A 183 -5.63 -15.98 -8.16
C GLU A 183 -5.54 -16.99 -6.99
N ASP A 184 -4.40 -17.67 -6.85
CA ASP A 184 -4.17 -18.61 -5.74
C ASP A 184 -3.91 -17.90 -4.40
N ILE A 185 -3.63 -16.60 -4.43
CA ILE A 185 -3.32 -15.79 -3.24
C ILE A 185 -4.60 -15.44 -2.49
N LEU A 186 -5.66 -15.05 -3.23
CA LEU A 186 -6.97 -14.69 -2.72
C LEU A 186 -8.04 -15.55 -3.45
N PRO A 187 -8.15 -16.86 -3.16
CA PRO A 187 -8.99 -17.77 -3.93
C PRO A 187 -10.46 -17.30 -3.99
N GLY A 188 -10.98 -17.13 -5.21
CA GLY A 188 -12.33 -16.67 -5.46
C GLY A 188 -12.59 -15.18 -5.22
N PHE A 189 -11.56 -14.40 -4.94
CA PHE A 189 -11.67 -12.94 -4.94
C PHE A 189 -11.59 -12.39 -6.35
N SER A 190 -12.52 -11.51 -6.70
CA SER A 190 -12.44 -10.70 -7.91
C SER A 190 -12.81 -9.25 -7.60
N LEU A 191 -12.23 -8.33 -8.36
CA LEU A 191 -12.50 -6.91 -8.30
C LEU A 191 -12.77 -6.40 -9.71
N SER A 192 -13.99 -5.90 -9.94
CA SER A 192 -14.36 -5.27 -11.19
C SER A 192 -13.97 -3.80 -11.18
N LEU A 193 -13.20 -3.38 -12.17
CA LEU A 193 -12.80 -1.99 -12.37
C LEU A 193 -13.46 -1.45 -13.63
N ASP A 194 -14.28 -0.42 -13.47
CA ASP A 194 -14.88 0.32 -14.56
C ASP A 194 -13.94 1.42 -15.09
N CYS A 195 -14.30 2.06 -16.20
CA CYS A 195 -13.62 3.28 -16.67
C CYS A 195 -13.87 4.42 -15.67
N TYR A 196 -12.86 5.21 -15.41
CA TYR A 196 -12.89 6.35 -14.47
C TYR A 196 -13.00 7.68 -15.19
#